data_fbce75020ba9eddcf3621f267a6ed54a
#
_entry.id   fbce75020ba9eddcf3621f267a6ed54a
#
_cell.length_a   1.000
_cell.length_b   1.000
_cell.length_c   1.000
_cell.angle_alpha   90.00
_cell.angle_beta   90.00
_cell.angle_gamma   90.00
#
_symmetry.space_group_name_H-M   'P 1'
#
loop_
_entity.id
_entity.type
_entity.pdbx_description
1 polymer ?
#
loop_
_entity_poly.entity_id
_entity_poly.type
_entity_poly.pdbx_seq_one_letter_code
_entity_poly.pdbx_strand_id
1 'polypeptide(L)'
;QKQQKLRSKMTLKVEAECAACIISRAAAEAMEATTNPALRFRAMAEVIRFLNKEFKPTAVPADLGTKRDRIIKWVSGNEDPYKRNKRISNEKALKILPFAKKIVEEGYAQEDRFKRAVLCSIVGNVIEFDIPGHKFTFGSIRKLFRNAAKDLAIDDTGKIYELAKKATKILYLTDNAGEIVFDTLLVEQLKNMGVNVIVAVKDKPVINDATLEDAEVSGMKKIADKVITTGTDAVGLAINEVSKEFLEAYNSVDLVFAKGMGYAETLTEYKLKKPHALFFRTKCNPVANFFAVAKEKNVAKLMM
;
A
#
# COMPACT_ATOMS: atom_id res chain seq x y z
N GLN A 1 26.53 -13.91 -6.60
CA GLN A 1 26.04 -13.66 -7.96
C GLN A 1 25.08 -14.75 -8.48
N LYS A 2 25.34 -16.06 -8.27
CA LYS A 2 24.41 -17.15 -8.68
C LYS A 2 23.11 -17.14 -7.88
N GLN A 3 23.16 -16.91 -6.57
CA GLN A 3 21.96 -16.76 -5.72
C GLN A 3 21.16 -15.50 -6.05
N GLN A 4 21.80 -14.41 -6.42
CA GLN A 4 21.15 -13.18 -6.85
C GLN A 4 20.46 -13.32 -8.22
N LYS A 5 21.05 -14.08 -9.15
CA LYS A 5 20.43 -14.44 -10.45
C LYS A 5 19.27 -15.44 -10.33
N LEU A 6 19.29 -16.36 -9.35
CA LEU A 6 18.13 -17.24 -9.08
C LEU A 6 16.95 -16.46 -8.49
N ARG A 7 17.18 -15.47 -7.62
CA ARG A 7 16.13 -14.64 -7.02
C ARG A 7 15.41 -13.73 -8.03
N SER A 8 16.03 -13.34 -9.13
CA SER A 8 15.41 -12.56 -10.20
C SER A 8 14.31 -13.30 -11.00
N LYS A 9 14.10 -14.59 -10.71
CA LYS A 9 13.05 -15.44 -11.30
C LYS A 9 12.02 -15.94 -10.29
N MET A 10 12.13 -15.56 -9.01
CA MET A 10 11.18 -15.99 -7.98
C MET A 10 10.04 -14.99 -7.88
N THR A 11 8.83 -15.50 -7.88
CA THR A 11 7.59 -14.76 -7.60
C THR A 11 7.20 -15.00 -6.14
N LEU A 12 6.55 -14.01 -5.51
CA LEU A 12 6.12 -14.13 -4.11
C LEU A 12 4.84 -14.97 -4.06
N LYS A 13 4.91 -16.11 -3.39
CA LYS A 13 3.80 -17.04 -3.23
C LYS A 13 3.42 -17.23 -1.76
N VAL A 14 2.25 -17.80 -1.54
CA VAL A 14 1.82 -18.12 -0.19
C VAL A 14 2.74 -19.14 0.47
N GLU A 15 2.94 -18.98 1.77
CA GLU A 15 3.52 -19.98 2.66
C GLU A 15 2.44 -20.51 3.61
N ALA A 16 2.72 -21.58 4.35
CA ALA A 16 1.73 -22.24 5.22
C ALA A 16 1.09 -21.26 6.24
N GLU A 17 1.87 -20.33 6.79
CA GLU A 17 1.37 -19.32 7.72
C GLU A 17 0.36 -18.32 7.10
N CYS A 18 0.33 -18.18 5.78
CA CYS A 18 -0.64 -17.33 5.11
C CYS A 18 -2.08 -17.82 5.31
N ALA A 19 -2.30 -19.12 5.47
CA ALA A 19 -3.64 -19.67 5.76
C ALA A 19 -4.23 -19.07 7.04
N ALA A 20 -3.46 -19.12 8.14
CA ALA A 20 -3.88 -18.55 9.42
C ALA A 20 -4.10 -17.03 9.32
N CYS A 21 -3.22 -16.31 8.62
CA CYS A 21 -3.34 -14.87 8.39
C CYS A 21 -4.63 -14.52 7.64
N ILE A 22 -4.94 -15.21 6.54
CA ILE A 22 -6.13 -14.94 5.72
C ILE A 22 -7.40 -15.22 6.52
N ILE A 23 -7.46 -16.31 7.28
CA ILE A 23 -8.62 -16.67 8.14
C ILE A 23 -8.80 -15.61 9.25
N SER A 24 -7.73 -15.20 9.92
CA SER A 24 -7.81 -14.17 10.97
C SER A 24 -8.31 -12.83 10.42
N ARG A 25 -7.81 -12.42 9.25
CA ARG A 25 -8.28 -11.20 8.57
C ARG A 25 -9.73 -11.32 8.11
N ALA A 26 -10.15 -12.50 7.63
CA ALA A 26 -11.54 -12.76 7.27
C ALA A 26 -12.48 -12.61 8.47
N ALA A 27 -12.08 -13.12 9.63
CA ALA A 27 -12.88 -13.00 10.86
C ALA A 27 -13.03 -11.54 11.28
N ALA A 28 -11.94 -10.77 11.27
CA ALA A 28 -11.97 -9.34 11.58
C ALA A 28 -12.88 -8.57 10.61
N GLU A 29 -12.73 -8.81 9.30
CA GLU A 29 -13.52 -8.15 8.26
C GLU A 29 -15.01 -8.52 8.34
N ALA A 30 -15.36 -9.77 8.63
CA ALA A 30 -16.74 -10.21 8.84
C ALA A 30 -17.39 -9.51 10.06
N MET A 31 -16.60 -9.19 11.09
CA MET A 31 -17.06 -8.43 12.25
C MET A 31 -17.38 -6.96 11.89
N GLU A 32 -16.59 -6.35 11.01
CA GLU A 32 -16.84 -5.00 10.50
C GLU A 32 -18.01 -4.97 9.51
N ALA A 33 -18.13 -6.01 8.67
CA ALA A 33 -19.10 -6.07 7.59
C ALA A 33 -20.55 -6.13 8.08
N THR A 34 -20.82 -6.81 9.20
CA THR A 34 -22.19 -6.98 9.71
C THR A 34 -22.23 -7.28 11.21
N THR A 35 -23.31 -6.88 11.86
CA THR A 35 -23.60 -7.26 13.27
C THR A 35 -24.36 -8.58 13.38
N ASN A 36 -24.89 -9.13 12.26
CA ASN A 36 -25.66 -10.37 12.24
C ASN A 36 -24.75 -11.60 12.40
N PRO A 37 -24.88 -12.38 13.52
CA PRO A 37 -24.03 -13.53 13.76
C PRO A 37 -24.14 -14.63 12.69
N ALA A 38 -25.34 -14.84 12.13
CA ALA A 38 -25.56 -15.85 11.09
C ALA A 38 -24.83 -15.49 9.79
N LEU A 39 -24.82 -14.20 9.40
CA LEU A 39 -24.06 -13.73 8.23
C LEU A 39 -22.55 -13.81 8.47
N ARG A 40 -22.08 -13.47 9.67
CA ARG A 40 -20.66 -13.66 10.04
C ARG A 40 -20.23 -15.11 9.90
N PHE A 41 -21.03 -16.04 10.47
CA PHE A 41 -20.74 -17.47 10.35
C PHE A 41 -20.72 -17.92 8.89
N ARG A 42 -21.74 -17.51 8.11
CA ARG A 42 -21.83 -17.85 6.69
C ARG A 42 -20.64 -17.31 5.91
N ALA A 43 -20.23 -16.04 6.13
CA ALA A 43 -19.06 -15.45 5.48
C ALA A 43 -17.79 -16.26 5.76
N MET A 44 -17.56 -16.63 7.03
CA MET A 44 -16.41 -17.46 7.40
C MET A 44 -16.46 -18.85 6.75
N ALA A 45 -17.63 -19.50 6.71
CA ALA A 45 -17.80 -20.81 6.06
C ALA A 45 -17.47 -20.73 4.56
N GLU A 46 -17.91 -19.67 3.87
CA GLU A 46 -17.59 -19.46 2.44
C GLU A 46 -16.11 -19.19 2.23
N VAL A 47 -15.47 -18.39 3.08
CA VAL A 47 -14.01 -18.13 2.99
C VAL A 47 -13.22 -19.42 3.21
N ILE A 48 -13.60 -20.26 4.20
CA ILE A 48 -12.93 -21.54 4.45
C ILE A 48 -13.09 -22.48 3.26
N ARG A 49 -14.30 -22.55 2.67
CA ARG A 49 -14.56 -23.36 1.46
C ARG A 49 -13.72 -22.87 0.29
N PHE A 50 -13.63 -21.57 0.08
CA PHE A 50 -12.79 -20.96 -0.94
C PHE A 50 -11.32 -21.32 -0.73
N LEU A 51 -10.77 -21.17 0.49
CA LEU A 51 -9.38 -21.48 0.79
C LEU A 51 -9.07 -22.98 0.62
N ASN A 52 -9.98 -23.88 0.99
CA ASN A 52 -9.79 -25.32 0.75
C ASN A 52 -9.54 -25.64 -0.73
N LYS A 53 -10.11 -24.86 -1.63
CA LYS A 53 -9.95 -25.04 -3.09
C LYS A 53 -8.73 -24.29 -3.66
N GLU A 54 -8.50 -23.06 -3.22
CA GLU A 54 -7.59 -22.12 -3.89
C GLU A 54 -6.26 -21.90 -3.15
N PHE A 55 -6.14 -22.33 -1.88
CA PHE A 55 -4.89 -22.22 -1.14
C PHE A 55 -3.89 -23.28 -1.61
N LYS A 56 -3.05 -22.89 -2.57
CA LYS A 56 -2.05 -23.74 -3.21
C LYS A 56 -0.68 -23.06 -3.20
N PRO A 57 0.43 -23.81 -3.21
CA PRO A 57 1.78 -23.22 -3.22
C PRO A 57 2.06 -22.20 -4.34
N THR A 58 1.23 -22.21 -5.38
CA THR A 58 1.33 -21.27 -6.52
C THR A 58 0.45 -20.03 -6.37
N ALA A 59 -0.36 -19.95 -5.33
CA ALA A 59 -1.28 -18.82 -5.12
C ALA A 59 -0.51 -17.55 -4.71
N VAL A 60 -1.03 -16.40 -5.13
CA VAL A 60 -0.54 -15.07 -4.73
C VAL A 60 -1.33 -14.60 -3.51
N PRO A 61 -0.68 -14.15 -2.41
CA PRO A 61 -1.40 -13.75 -1.21
C PRO A 61 -2.43 -12.63 -1.45
N ALA A 62 -2.09 -11.63 -2.27
CA ALA A 62 -2.98 -10.52 -2.61
C ALA A 62 -4.25 -10.98 -3.35
N ASP A 63 -4.13 -11.96 -4.25
CA ASP A 63 -5.28 -12.52 -4.98
C ASP A 63 -6.24 -13.23 -4.03
N LEU A 64 -5.70 -13.99 -3.08
CA LEU A 64 -6.52 -14.64 -2.04
C LEU A 64 -7.16 -13.61 -1.12
N GLY A 65 -6.45 -12.52 -0.81
CA GLY A 65 -6.96 -11.39 -0.05
C GLY A 65 -8.13 -10.71 -0.75
N THR A 66 -8.00 -10.44 -2.05
CA THR A 66 -9.05 -9.87 -2.89
C THR A 66 -10.32 -10.73 -2.89
N LYS A 67 -10.16 -12.03 -3.13
CA LYS A 67 -11.29 -12.95 -3.19
C LYS A 67 -11.98 -13.13 -1.82
N ARG A 68 -11.21 -13.13 -0.74
CA ARG A 68 -11.74 -13.13 0.63
C ARG A 68 -12.63 -11.92 0.88
N ASP A 69 -12.16 -10.71 0.56
CA ASP A 69 -12.90 -9.46 0.71
C ASP A 69 -14.21 -9.49 -0.11
N ARG A 70 -14.14 -9.90 -1.38
CA ARG A 70 -15.31 -10.04 -2.24
C ARG A 70 -16.36 -11.03 -1.70
N ILE A 71 -15.92 -12.14 -1.12
CA ILE A 71 -16.81 -13.12 -0.48
C ILE A 71 -17.53 -12.51 0.72
N ILE A 72 -16.81 -11.79 1.57
CA ILE A 72 -17.38 -11.19 2.79
C ILE A 72 -18.37 -10.09 2.42
N LYS A 73 -18.03 -9.22 1.46
CA LYS A 73 -18.94 -8.20 0.95
C LYS A 73 -20.21 -8.80 0.36
N TRP A 74 -20.06 -9.83 -0.46
CA TRP A 74 -21.20 -10.52 -1.06
C TRP A 74 -22.14 -11.16 0.00
N VAL A 75 -21.59 -11.85 1.00
CA VAL A 75 -22.41 -12.52 2.04
C VAL A 75 -23.08 -11.52 2.96
N SER A 76 -22.37 -10.45 3.32
CA SER A 76 -22.88 -9.43 4.25
C SER A 76 -23.83 -8.42 3.61
N GLY A 77 -23.75 -8.26 2.27
CA GLY A 77 -24.43 -7.18 1.55
C GLY A 77 -23.83 -5.80 1.82
N ASN A 78 -22.63 -5.71 2.42
CA ASN A 78 -21.95 -4.48 2.71
C ASN A 78 -20.79 -4.26 1.73
N GLU A 79 -20.91 -3.26 0.85
CA GLU A 79 -19.93 -2.96 -0.18
C GLU A 79 -18.62 -2.31 0.35
N ASP A 80 -18.66 -1.72 1.55
CA ASP A 80 -17.48 -1.10 2.20
C ASP A 80 -17.48 -1.35 3.71
N PRO A 81 -17.06 -2.54 4.16
CA PRO A 81 -16.97 -2.88 5.58
C PRO A 81 -16.10 -1.91 6.40
N TYR A 82 -15.07 -1.34 5.78
CA TYR A 82 -14.11 -0.47 6.43
C TYR A 82 -14.38 1.04 6.28
N LYS A 83 -15.53 1.44 5.74
CA LYS A 83 -15.86 2.86 5.49
C LYS A 83 -15.64 3.75 6.72
N ARG A 84 -16.13 3.31 7.88
CA ARG A 84 -15.96 4.03 9.14
C ARG A 84 -14.48 4.12 9.54
N ASN A 85 -13.74 3.02 9.42
CA ASN A 85 -12.34 2.94 9.82
C ASN A 85 -11.47 3.80 8.91
N LYS A 86 -11.71 3.79 7.59
CA LYS A 86 -11.03 4.67 6.62
C LYS A 86 -11.21 6.15 6.96
N ARG A 87 -12.46 6.58 7.26
CA ARG A 87 -12.72 7.95 7.66
C ARG A 87 -11.97 8.35 8.93
N ILE A 88 -11.99 7.51 9.97
CA ILE A 88 -11.26 7.75 11.22
C ILE A 88 -9.74 7.84 10.96
N SER A 89 -9.21 6.95 10.12
CA SER A 89 -7.79 6.95 9.74
C SER A 89 -7.39 8.24 9.04
N ASN A 90 -8.19 8.72 8.08
CA ASN A 90 -7.96 10.00 7.41
C ASN A 90 -8.00 11.19 8.38
N GLU A 91 -9.01 11.26 9.25
CA GLU A 91 -9.15 12.33 10.25
C GLU A 91 -7.93 12.39 11.19
N LYS A 92 -7.45 11.24 11.65
CA LYS A 92 -6.28 11.16 12.53
C LYS A 92 -4.99 11.51 11.78
N ALA A 93 -4.84 11.02 10.55
CA ALA A 93 -3.67 11.31 9.71
C ALA A 93 -3.56 12.80 9.40
N LEU A 94 -4.67 13.47 9.08
CA LEU A 94 -4.71 14.92 8.84
C LEU A 94 -4.27 15.73 10.05
N LYS A 95 -4.57 15.29 11.28
CA LYS A 95 -4.08 15.94 12.51
C LYS A 95 -2.57 15.79 12.70
N ILE A 96 -1.97 14.75 12.13
CA ILE A 96 -0.54 14.46 12.23
C ILE A 96 0.25 15.07 11.06
N LEU A 97 -0.39 15.29 9.93
CA LEU A 97 0.23 15.77 8.69
C LEU A 97 1.10 17.03 8.88
N PRO A 98 0.68 18.08 9.61
CA PRO A 98 1.52 19.28 9.81
C PRO A 98 2.85 18.96 10.45
N PHE A 99 2.89 17.95 11.30
CA PHE A 99 4.11 17.52 11.95
C PHE A 99 5.03 16.72 10.99
N ALA A 100 4.46 15.81 10.21
CA ALA A 100 5.20 15.08 9.18
C ALA A 100 5.77 16.05 8.12
N LYS A 101 5.00 17.05 7.73
CA LYS A 101 5.45 18.12 6.81
C LYS A 101 6.67 18.84 7.36
N LYS A 102 6.67 19.22 8.63
CA LYS A 102 7.84 19.84 9.29
C LYS A 102 9.09 18.94 9.26
N ILE A 103 8.92 17.62 9.45
CA ILE A 103 10.04 16.67 9.33
C ILE A 103 10.63 16.68 7.92
N VAL A 104 9.79 16.73 6.89
CA VAL A 104 10.25 16.82 5.48
C VAL A 104 10.97 18.14 5.24
N GLU A 105 10.41 19.25 5.71
CA GLU A 105 10.97 20.60 5.55
C GLU A 105 12.32 20.82 6.28
N GLU A 106 12.58 20.06 7.35
CA GLU A 106 13.88 20.04 8.03
C GLU A 106 15.03 19.49 7.15
N GLY A 107 14.74 18.92 5.99
CA GLY A 107 15.75 18.44 5.04
C GLY A 107 16.55 19.59 4.40
N TYR A 108 17.89 19.47 4.40
CA TYR A 108 18.79 20.51 3.87
C TYR A 108 18.78 20.60 2.35
N ALA A 109 18.70 19.45 1.67
CA ALA A 109 18.71 19.33 0.21
C ALA A 109 17.41 18.71 -0.29
N GLN A 110 17.12 18.88 -1.58
CA GLN A 110 15.93 18.29 -2.21
C GLN A 110 15.92 16.76 -2.08
N GLU A 111 17.08 16.09 -2.21
CA GLU A 111 17.22 14.66 -2.01
C GLU A 111 16.89 14.22 -0.58
N ASP A 112 17.36 14.97 0.44
CA ASP A 112 17.05 14.67 1.84
C ASP A 112 15.55 14.85 2.14
N ARG A 113 14.94 15.92 1.60
CA ARG A 113 13.48 16.12 1.69
C ARG A 113 12.71 15.00 1.02
N PHE A 114 13.14 14.56 -0.16
CA PHE A 114 12.55 13.42 -0.85
C PHE A 114 12.64 12.15 -0.01
N LYS A 115 13.82 11.81 0.53
CA LYS A 115 14.01 10.64 1.39
C LYS A 115 13.13 10.71 2.65
N ARG A 116 13.01 11.87 3.28
CA ARG A 116 12.14 12.08 4.44
C ARG A 116 10.67 11.90 4.07
N ALA A 117 10.23 12.40 2.91
CA ALA A 117 8.88 12.20 2.41
C ALA A 117 8.58 10.73 2.12
N VAL A 118 9.52 9.97 1.53
CA VAL A 118 9.42 8.52 1.37
C VAL A 118 9.23 7.83 2.73
N LEU A 119 10.04 8.18 3.72
CA LEU A 119 9.91 7.60 5.05
C LEU A 119 8.58 7.96 5.72
N CYS A 120 8.11 9.20 5.59
CA CYS A 120 6.80 9.61 6.09
C CYS A 120 5.68 8.79 5.41
N SER A 121 5.75 8.59 4.10
CA SER A 121 4.74 7.81 3.37
C SER A 121 4.72 6.33 3.78
N ILE A 122 5.88 5.72 4.08
CA ILE A 122 5.94 4.34 4.60
C ILE A 122 5.38 4.24 6.01
N VAL A 123 5.73 5.20 6.87
CA VAL A 123 5.31 5.21 8.28
C VAL A 123 3.81 5.45 8.42
N GLY A 124 3.19 6.17 7.49
CA GLY A 124 1.74 6.31 7.43
C GLY A 124 0.98 4.98 7.49
N ASN A 125 1.57 3.92 6.95
CA ASN A 125 1.05 2.54 7.02
C ASN A 125 1.24 1.85 8.39
N VAL A 126 2.11 2.39 9.26
CA VAL A 126 2.41 1.82 10.58
C VAL A 126 1.51 2.43 11.66
N ILE A 127 0.97 3.61 11.40
CA ILE A 127 0.07 4.26 12.33
C ILE A 127 -1.26 3.51 12.28
N GLU A 128 -1.33 2.42 13.07
CA GLU A 128 -2.58 1.69 13.29
C GLU A 128 -3.53 2.59 14.08
N PHE A 129 -4.35 3.32 13.32
CA PHE A 129 -5.30 4.29 13.88
C PHE A 129 -6.44 3.62 14.65
N ASP A 130 -6.59 2.31 14.56
CA ASP A 130 -7.74 1.56 15.09
C ASP A 130 -7.49 0.85 16.42
N ILE A 131 -6.32 1.02 17.08
CA ILE A 131 -6.10 0.42 18.39
C ILE A 131 -6.88 1.21 19.45
N PRO A 132 -7.96 0.65 20.03
CA PRO A 132 -8.70 1.31 21.10
C PRO A 132 -7.76 1.63 22.27
N GLY A 133 -7.76 2.90 22.71
CA GLY A 133 -6.95 3.34 23.85
C GLY A 133 -5.54 3.83 23.54
N HIS A 134 -5.05 3.71 22.31
CA HIS A 134 -3.77 4.31 21.92
C HIS A 134 -3.92 5.82 21.74
N LYS A 135 -3.45 6.59 22.72
CA LYS A 135 -3.28 8.04 22.59
C LYS A 135 -1.94 8.30 21.91
N PHE A 136 -1.97 8.57 20.62
CA PHE A 136 -0.79 9.10 19.94
C PHE A 136 -0.48 10.49 20.52
N THR A 137 0.66 10.60 21.18
CA THR A 137 1.20 11.90 21.59
C THR A 137 2.10 12.41 20.47
N PHE A 138 2.26 13.73 20.38
CA PHE A 138 3.22 14.36 19.46
C PHE A 138 4.63 13.76 19.60
N GLY A 139 5.03 13.41 20.83
CA GLY A 139 6.31 12.76 21.12
C GLY A 139 6.45 11.34 20.57
N SER A 140 5.39 10.52 20.66
CA SER A 140 5.39 9.16 20.13
C SER A 140 5.48 9.13 18.61
N ILE A 141 4.76 10.04 17.94
CA ILE A 141 4.79 10.19 16.47
C ILE A 141 6.17 10.67 16.01
N ARG A 142 6.75 11.68 16.69
CA ARG A 142 8.11 12.15 16.37
C ARG A 142 9.16 11.05 16.51
N LYS A 143 9.02 10.20 17.54
CA LYS A 143 9.88 9.03 17.72
C LYS A 143 9.69 8.02 16.59
N LEU A 144 8.45 7.77 16.16
CA LEU A 144 8.13 6.86 15.06
C LEU A 144 8.79 7.31 13.75
N PHE A 145 8.63 8.58 13.37
CA PHE A 145 9.26 9.13 12.17
C PHE A 145 10.80 9.16 12.27
N ARG A 146 11.37 9.49 13.43
CA ARG A 146 12.83 9.44 13.62
C ARG A 146 13.40 8.02 13.54
N ASN A 147 12.64 7.03 14.00
CA ASN A 147 13.05 5.63 13.94
C ASN A 147 12.85 5.03 12.54
N ALA A 148 12.00 5.62 11.71
CA ALA A 148 11.73 5.12 10.36
C ALA A 148 13.01 4.96 9.52
N ALA A 149 13.94 5.89 9.63
CA ALA A 149 15.23 5.83 8.94
C ALA A 149 16.10 4.66 9.46
N LYS A 150 16.07 4.38 10.77
CA LYS A 150 16.82 3.25 11.37
C LYS A 150 16.24 1.90 10.99
N ASP A 151 14.93 1.86 10.72
CA ASP A 151 14.23 0.65 10.32
C ASP A 151 14.25 0.40 8.80
N LEU A 152 14.88 1.28 8.02
CA LEU A 152 14.99 1.15 6.56
C LEU A 152 16.03 0.07 6.22
N ALA A 153 15.56 -1.15 5.96
CA ALA A 153 16.41 -2.31 5.68
C ALA A 153 16.85 -2.41 4.22
N ILE A 154 16.05 -1.87 3.29
CA ILE A 154 16.45 -1.67 1.88
C ILE A 154 16.28 -0.18 1.60
N ASP A 155 17.36 0.46 1.19
CA ASP A 155 17.41 1.88 0.90
C ASP A 155 17.93 2.14 -0.52
N ASP A 156 17.03 2.13 -1.48
CA ASP A 156 17.31 2.58 -2.85
C ASP A 156 16.83 4.02 -3.09
N THR A 157 16.54 4.81 -2.02
CA THR A 157 15.95 6.16 -2.14
C THR A 157 16.78 7.09 -3.02
N GLY A 158 18.11 7.07 -2.92
CA GLY A 158 18.99 7.87 -3.78
C GLY A 158 18.88 7.50 -5.26
N LYS A 159 18.83 6.20 -5.60
CA LYS A 159 18.62 5.75 -6.98
C LYS A 159 17.25 6.13 -7.50
N ILE A 160 16.22 5.99 -6.65
CA ILE A 160 14.84 6.35 -6.98
C ILE A 160 14.73 7.86 -7.20
N TYR A 161 15.37 8.66 -6.36
CA TYR A 161 15.47 10.13 -6.51
C TYR A 161 16.07 10.54 -7.86
N GLU A 162 17.20 9.94 -8.24
CA GLU A 162 17.85 10.23 -9.51
C GLU A 162 17.01 9.84 -10.74
N LEU A 163 16.21 8.77 -10.64
CA LEU A 163 15.25 8.40 -11.67
C LEU A 163 14.06 9.37 -11.69
N ALA A 164 13.54 9.74 -10.53
CA ALA A 164 12.43 10.68 -10.42
C ALA A 164 12.78 12.06 -10.98
N LYS A 165 14.01 12.56 -10.75
CA LYS A 165 14.50 13.82 -11.35
C LYS A 165 14.52 13.80 -12.88
N LYS A 166 14.74 12.65 -13.48
CA LYS A 166 14.80 12.49 -14.94
C LYS A 166 13.45 12.16 -15.56
N ALA A 167 12.49 11.75 -14.75
CA ALA A 167 11.17 11.37 -15.21
C ALA A 167 10.37 12.63 -15.59
N THR A 168 9.67 12.55 -16.71
CA THR A 168 8.67 13.54 -17.10
C THR A 168 7.34 13.25 -16.42
N LYS A 169 7.01 11.97 -16.28
CA LYS A 169 5.73 11.53 -15.76
C LYS A 169 5.88 10.30 -14.85
N ILE A 170 5.21 10.33 -13.71
CA ILE A 170 5.20 9.26 -12.72
C ILE A 170 3.75 8.83 -12.43
N LEU A 171 3.51 7.52 -12.35
CA LEU A 171 2.28 6.97 -11.81
C LEU A 171 2.51 6.56 -10.35
N TYR A 172 1.70 7.10 -9.46
CA TYR A 172 1.75 6.84 -8.02
C TYR A 172 0.57 5.94 -7.62
N LEU A 173 0.85 4.71 -7.22
CA LEU A 173 -0.14 3.72 -6.78
C LEU A 173 -0.23 3.77 -5.25
N THR A 174 -1.38 4.18 -4.74
CA THR A 174 -1.63 4.31 -3.29
C THR A 174 -1.94 2.96 -2.64
N ASP A 175 -1.79 2.88 -1.31
CA ASP A 175 -2.23 1.75 -0.49
C ASP A 175 -3.46 2.17 0.36
N ASN A 176 -3.31 2.44 1.63
CA ASN A 176 -4.43 2.59 2.56
C ASN A 176 -4.96 4.02 2.71
N ALA A 177 -6.23 4.14 3.10
CA ALA A 177 -6.77 5.35 3.72
C ALA A 177 -5.95 5.73 4.97
N GLY A 178 -5.85 7.02 5.27
CA GLY A 178 -4.92 7.54 6.28
C GLY A 178 -3.48 7.62 5.79
N GLU A 179 -2.95 6.57 5.18
CA GLU A 179 -1.61 6.57 4.58
C GLU A 179 -1.52 7.56 3.40
N ILE A 180 -2.54 7.62 2.54
CA ILE A 180 -2.63 8.55 1.41
C ILE A 180 -2.46 10.03 1.83
N VAL A 181 -2.76 10.38 3.08
CA VAL A 181 -2.52 11.72 3.62
C VAL A 181 -1.03 12.02 3.69
N PHE A 182 -0.20 11.07 4.08
CA PHE A 182 1.27 11.25 4.11
C PHE A 182 1.88 11.10 2.72
N ASP A 183 1.24 10.37 1.81
CA ASP A 183 1.66 10.28 0.41
C ASP A 183 1.63 11.66 -0.28
N THR A 184 0.77 12.58 0.18
CA THR A 184 0.75 13.97 -0.32
C THR A 184 2.12 14.63 -0.19
N LEU A 185 2.87 14.35 0.88
CA LEU A 185 4.21 14.90 1.09
C LEU A 185 5.21 14.42 0.03
N LEU A 186 5.12 13.15 -0.37
CA LEU A 186 6.00 12.61 -1.40
C LEU A 186 5.61 13.12 -2.80
N VAL A 187 4.30 13.20 -3.06
CA VAL A 187 3.79 13.80 -4.31
C VAL A 187 4.18 15.28 -4.41
N GLU A 188 4.11 16.07 -3.32
CA GLU A 188 4.64 17.45 -3.28
C GLU A 188 6.12 17.51 -3.65
N GLN A 189 6.96 16.58 -3.16
CA GLN A 189 8.38 16.57 -3.53
C GLN A 189 8.58 16.26 -5.03
N LEU A 190 7.81 15.35 -5.61
CA LEU A 190 7.85 15.07 -7.05
C LEU A 190 7.40 16.28 -7.86
N LYS A 191 6.35 16.97 -7.43
CA LYS A 191 5.88 18.22 -8.07
C LYS A 191 6.95 19.33 -8.02
N ASN A 192 7.66 19.45 -6.90
CA ASN A 192 8.77 20.41 -6.75
C ASN A 192 9.97 20.10 -7.66
N MET A 193 10.06 18.88 -8.21
CA MET A 193 11.04 18.49 -9.24
C MET A 193 10.55 18.77 -10.66
N GLY A 194 9.32 19.26 -10.84
CA GLY A 194 8.70 19.49 -12.14
C GLY A 194 8.08 18.24 -12.78
N VAL A 195 7.91 17.16 -12.03
CA VAL A 195 7.36 15.90 -12.54
C VAL A 195 5.84 15.99 -12.64
N ASN A 196 5.26 15.48 -13.72
CA ASN A 196 3.82 15.26 -13.83
C ASN A 196 3.44 13.97 -13.07
N VAL A 197 2.57 14.09 -12.06
CA VAL A 197 2.21 12.98 -11.20
C VAL A 197 0.76 12.60 -11.39
N ILE A 198 0.53 11.35 -11.87
CA ILE A 198 -0.79 10.72 -11.90
C ILE A 198 -0.88 9.83 -10.68
N VAL A 199 -1.90 10.03 -9.83
CA VAL A 199 -2.16 9.18 -8.67
C VAL A 199 -3.31 8.24 -8.97
N ALA A 200 -3.12 6.95 -8.69
CA ALA A 200 -4.17 5.94 -8.83
C ALA A 200 -4.60 5.39 -7.48
N VAL A 201 -5.91 5.41 -7.23
CA VAL A 201 -6.60 4.84 -6.07
C VAL A 201 -7.48 3.67 -6.52
N LYS A 202 -8.04 2.90 -5.59
CA LYS A 202 -8.99 1.83 -5.94
C LYS A 202 -10.29 2.41 -6.49
N ASP A 203 -10.88 1.68 -7.44
CA ASP A 203 -12.16 2.09 -8.04
C ASP A 203 -13.33 1.82 -7.10
N LYS A 204 -13.29 0.66 -6.45
CA LYS A 204 -14.25 0.24 -5.43
C LYS A 204 -13.54 -0.10 -4.13
N PRO A 205 -14.23 -0.01 -2.99
CA PRO A 205 -13.66 -0.38 -1.71
C PRO A 205 -13.12 -1.81 -1.70
N VAL A 206 -11.92 -1.97 -1.18
CA VAL A 206 -11.30 -3.26 -0.84
C VAL A 206 -10.51 -3.09 0.45
N ILE A 207 -10.86 -3.84 1.47
CA ILE A 207 -10.27 -3.69 2.80
C ILE A 207 -10.26 -2.19 3.19
N ASN A 208 -9.11 -1.67 3.60
CA ASN A 208 -8.90 -0.26 3.94
C ASN A 208 -8.12 0.53 2.87
N ASP A 209 -8.00 0.01 1.65
CA ASP A 209 -7.32 0.69 0.54
C ASP A 209 -8.02 2.02 0.20
N ALA A 210 -7.21 3.00 -0.22
CA ALA A 210 -7.70 4.33 -0.56
C ALA A 210 -8.53 4.35 -1.85
N THR A 211 -9.64 5.10 -1.81
CA THR A 211 -10.55 5.34 -2.93
C THR A 211 -10.56 6.82 -3.33
N LEU A 212 -11.39 7.21 -4.30
CA LEU A 212 -11.53 8.63 -4.70
C LEU A 212 -12.00 9.54 -3.55
N GLU A 213 -12.80 9.02 -2.60
CA GLU A 213 -13.22 9.75 -1.40
C GLU A 213 -12.00 10.07 -0.53
N ASP A 214 -11.11 9.11 -0.33
CA ASP A 214 -9.90 9.29 0.46
C ASP A 214 -8.90 10.25 -0.22
N ALA A 215 -8.80 10.20 -1.55
CA ALA A 215 -7.99 11.15 -2.33
C ALA A 215 -8.52 12.59 -2.23
N GLU A 216 -9.83 12.78 -2.13
CA GLU A 216 -10.44 14.10 -1.90
C GLU A 216 -10.12 14.60 -0.49
N VAL A 217 -10.42 13.78 0.53
CA VAL A 217 -10.26 14.14 1.94
C VAL A 217 -8.78 14.41 2.29
N SER A 218 -7.85 13.65 1.73
CA SER A 218 -6.40 13.86 1.94
C SER A 218 -5.85 15.12 1.28
N GLY A 219 -6.58 15.73 0.37
CA GLY A 219 -6.10 16.85 -0.46
C GLY A 219 -5.26 16.40 -1.66
N MET A 220 -5.11 15.11 -1.92
CA MET A 220 -4.32 14.56 -3.02
C MET A 220 -4.74 15.11 -4.38
N LYS A 221 -6.05 15.29 -4.60
CA LYS A 221 -6.58 15.87 -5.85
C LYS A 221 -6.13 17.31 -6.14
N LYS A 222 -5.69 18.06 -5.10
CA LYS A 222 -5.20 19.43 -5.26
C LYS A 222 -3.71 19.47 -5.60
N ILE A 223 -2.98 18.40 -5.33
CA ILE A 223 -1.51 18.33 -5.43
C ILE A 223 -1.10 17.58 -6.69
N ALA A 224 -1.74 16.43 -6.96
CA ALA A 224 -1.48 15.64 -8.16
C ALA A 224 -1.99 16.32 -9.43
N ASP A 225 -1.37 16.06 -10.57
CA ASP A 225 -1.84 16.56 -11.86
C ASP A 225 -3.12 15.84 -12.32
N LYS A 226 -3.25 14.57 -11.95
CA LYS A 226 -4.44 13.77 -12.19
C LYS A 226 -4.61 12.72 -11.11
N VAL A 227 -5.85 12.47 -10.70
CA VAL A 227 -6.23 11.31 -9.89
C VAL A 227 -7.15 10.44 -10.71
N ILE A 228 -6.81 9.16 -10.83
CA ILE A 228 -7.57 8.13 -11.55
C ILE A 228 -7.89 6.97 -10.63
N THR A 229 -8.73 6.05 -11.08
CA THR A 229 -8.94 4.77 -10.40
C THR A 229 -8.21 3.64 -11.11
N THR A 230 -7.93 2.55 -10.37
CA THR A 230 -7.42 1.32 -10.98
C THR A 230 -8.47 0.61 -11.84
N GLY A 231 -9.75 0.94 -11.69
CA GLY A 231 -10.87 0.26 -12.34
C GLY A 231 -11.27 -1.07 -11.68
N THR A 232 -10.67 -1.41 -10.54
CA THR A 232 -10.93 -2.66 -9.82
C THR A 232 -10.86 -2.47 -8.31
N ASP A 233 -11.44 -3.42 -7.57
CA ASP A 233 -11.31 -3.60 -6.13
C ASP A 233 -10.23 -4.64 -5.75
N ALA A 234 -9.31 -4.96 -6.65
CA ALA A 234 -8.26 -5.92 -6.36
C ALA A 234 -7.14 -5.32 -5.49
N VAL A 235 -6.63 -6.10 -4.53
CA VAL A 235 -5.44 -5.77 -3.74
C VAL A 235 -4.20 -5.79 -4.63
N GLY A 236 -3.33 -4.80 -4.51
CA GLY A 236 -2.14 -4.66 -5.35
C GLY A 236 -2.49 -4.35 -6.81
N LEU A 237 -1.73 -4.92 -7.75
CA LEU A 237 -1.92 -4.76 -9.20
C LEU A 237 -2.48 -6.05 -9.82
N ALA A 238 -3.74 -6.04 -10.22
CA ALA A 238 -4.37 -7.11 -10.98
C ALA A 238 -4.51 -6.65 -12.45
N ILE A 239 -3.47 -6.80 -13.24
CA ILE A 239 -3.37 -6.20 -14.59
C ILE A 239 -4.50 -6.64 -15.53
N ASN A 240 -5.10 -7.80 -15.28
CA ASN A 240 -6.21 -8.32 -16.08
C ASN A 240 -7.59 -7.74 -15.69
N GLU A 241 -7.66 -7.00 -14.57
CA GLU A 241 -8.90 -6.41 -14.05
C GLU A 241 -8.92 -4.88 -14.13
N VAL A 242 -7.77 -4.23 -14.40
CA VAL A 242 -7.68 -2.77 -14.41
C VAL A 242 -8.39 -2.15 -15.61
N SER A 243 -8.81 -0.89 -15.47
CA SER A 243 -9.46 -0.14 -16.54
C SER A 243 -8.51 0.20 -17.69
N LYS A 244 -9.10 0.51 -18.86
CA LYS A 244 -8.35 1.01 -20.01
C LYS A 244 -7.62 2.32 -19.67
N GLU A 245 -8.27 3.24 -18.96
CA GLU A 245 -7.66 4.50 -18.52
C GLU A 245 -6.41 4.25 -17.67
N PHE A 246 -6.50 3.30 -16.73
CA PHE A 246 -5.33 2.93 -15.91
C PHE A 246 -4.20 2.36 -16.76
N LEU A 247 -4.49 1.46 -17.70
CA LEU A 247 -3.49 0.87 -18.60
C LEU A 247 -2.81 1.92 -19.48
N GLU A 248 -3.55 2.89 -19.99
CA GLU A 248 -3.02 4.00 -20.77
C GLU A 248 -2.07 4.85 -19.89
N ALA A 249 -2.50 5.20 -18.69
CA ALA A 249 -1.66 5.91 -17.72
C ALA A 249 -0.40 5.10 -17.37
N TYR A 250 -0.55 3.82 -17.00
CA TYR A 250 0.57 2.95 -16.66
C TYR A 250 1.59 2.83 -17.81
N ASN A 251 1.12 2.75 -19.06
CA ASN A 251 2.01 2.64 -20.22
C ASN A 251 2.71 3.95 -20.56
N SER A 252 2.11 5.11 -20.24
CA SER A 252 2.59 6.44 -20.63
C SER A 252 3.65 7.04 -19.68
N VAL A 253 3.91 6.43 -18.52
CA VAL A 253 4.82 6.97 -17.50
C VAL A 253 6.23 6.40 -17.61
N ASP A 254 7.21 7.14 -17.09
CA ASP A 254 8.62 6.75 -17.07
C ASP A 254 8.95 5.87 -15.87
N LEU A 255 8.26 6.08 -14.75
CA LEU A 255 8.52 5.46 -13.46
C LEU A 255 7.19 5.24 -12.72
N VAL A 256 7.07 4.13 -12.01
CA VAL A 256 5.90 3.81 -11.17
C VAL A 256 6.33 3.81 -9.71
N PHE A 257 5.61 4.52 -8.86
CA PHE A 257 5.70 4.42 -7.41
C PHE A 257 4.56 3.54 -6.91
N ALA A 258 4.86 2.55 -6.10
CA ALA A 258 3.85 1.62 -5.59
C ALA A 258 3.97 1.46 -4.08
N LYS A 259 2.85 1.63 -3.38
CA LYS A 259 2.77 1.63 -1.92
C LYS A 259 2.17 0.32 -1.40
N GLY A 260 2.77 -0.16 -0.32
CA GLY A 260 2.24 -1.28 0.45
C GLY A 260 2.64 -2.68 -0.05
N MET A 261 2.35 -3.67 0.82
CA MET A 261 2.72 -5.06 0.57
C MET A 261 1.92 -5.69 -0.58
N GLY A 262 0.68 -5.28 -0.80
CA GLY A 262 -0.14 -5.81 -1.89
C GLY A 262 0.52 -5.62 -3.25
N TYR A 263 1.13 -4.45 -3.50
CA TYR A 263 1.93 -4.25 -4.72
C TYR A 263 3.25 -5.00 -4.69
N ALA A 264 3.90 -5.14 -3.52
CA ALA A 264 5.10 -5.96 -3.40
C ALA A 264 4.84 -7.44 -3.74
N GLU A 265 3.65 -7.96 -3.39
CA GLU A 265 3.22 -9.33 -3.70
C GLU A 265 2.91 -9.51 -5.18
N THR A 266 2.18 -8.56 -5.78
CA THR A 266 1.67 -8.72 -7.16
C THR A 266 2.67 -8.31 -8.24
N LEU A 267 3.50 -7.28 -8.02
CA LEU A 267 4.49 -6.85 -9.02
C LEU A 267 5.57 -7.89 -9.30
N THR A 268 5.81 -8.83 -8.38
CA THR A 268 6.74 -9.95 -8.61
C THR A 268 6.21 -10.95 -9.65
N GLU A 269 4.92 -10.94 -9.93
CA GLU A 269 4.29 -11.83 -10.93
C GLU A 269 4.49 -11.35 -12.37
N TYR A 270 4.92 -10.11 -12.55
CA TYR A 270 5.01 -9.49 -13.87
C TYR A 270 6.46 -9.26 -14.29
N LYS A 271 6.73 -9.37 -15.59
CA LYS A 271 7.95 -8.84 -16.19
C LYS A 271 7.78 -7.32 -16.33
N LEU A 272 8.44 -6.58 -15.44
CA LEU A 272 8.38 -5.13 -15.46
C LEU A 272 9.08 -4.57 -16.70
N LYS A 273 8.41 -3.64 -17.41
CA LYS A 273 8.94 -3.00 -18.63
C LYS A 273 9.55 -1.62 -18.35
N LYS A 274 9.41 -1.15 -17.14
CA LYS A 274 9.92 0.15 -16.67
C LYS A 274 10.26 0.06 -15.18
N PRO A 275 11.04 1.02 -14.62
CA PRO A 275 11.36 1.03 -13.21
C PRO A 275 10.11 1.15 -12.33
N HIS A 276 10.10 0.43 -11.21
CA HIS A 276 9.09 0.53 -10.16
C HIS A 276 9.79 0.77 -8.81
N ALA A 277 9.39 1.81 -8.11
CA ALA A 277 9.82 2.10 -6.75
C ALA A 277 8.76 1.57 -5.77
N LEU A 278 9.12 0.55 -5.00
CA LEU A 278 8.27 -0.03 -3.96
C LEU A 278 8.57 0.60 -2.61
N PHE A 279 7.52 1.05 -1.92
CA PHE A 279 7.60 1.61 -0.57
C PHE A 279 6.62 0.90 0.35
N PHE A 280 7.13 0.13 1.30
CA PHE A 280 6.28 -0.63 2.22
C PHE A 280 7.02 -0.98 3.53
N ARG A 281 6.26 -1.47 4.51
CA ARG A 281 6.78 -2.10 5.71
C ARG A 281 6.46 -3.59 5.68
N THR A 282 7.44 -4.43 6.01
CA THR A 282 7.24 -5.87 6.11
C THR A 282 6.40 -6.21 7.35
N LYS A 283 5.24 -6.86 7.16
CA LYS A 283 4.31 -7.22 8.25
C LYS A 283 4.25 -8.73 8.51
N CYS A 284 4.80 -9.56 7.61
CA CYS A 284 4.77 -11.02 7.70
C CYS A 284 6.10 -11.63 7.23
N ASN A 285 6.36 -12.88 7.64
CA ASN A 285 7.59 -13.56 7.28
C ASN A 285 7.71 -13.89 5.79
N PRO A 286 6.66 -14.32 5.04
CA PRO A 286 6.78 -14.61 3.62
C PRO A 286 7.33 -13.42 2.82
N VAL A 287 6.78 -12.22 3.05
CA VAL A 287 7.26 -11.00 2.39
C VAL A 287 8.68 -10.63 2.88
N ALA A 288 8.93 -10.69 4.19
CA ALA A 288 10.24 -10.39 4.75
C ALA A 288 11.33 -11.31 4.20
N ASN A 289 11.06 -12.62 4.14
CA ASN A 289 11.97 -13.64 3.60
C ASN A 289 12.23 -13.42 2.10
N PHE A 290 11.19 -13.10 1.32
CA PHE A 290 11.32 -12.83 -0.11
C PHE A 290 12.28 -11.67 -0.37
N PHE A 291 12.16 -10.58 0.38
CA PHE A 291 13.03 -9.41 0.25
C PHE A 291 14.34 -9.53 1.04
N ALA A 292 14.56 -10.65 1.75
CA ALA A 292 15.74 -10.90 2.60
C ALA A 292 15.97 -9.83 3.66
N VAL A 293 14.89 -9.40 4.32
CA VAL A 293 14.89 -8.47 5.44
C VAL A 293 14.19 -9.09 6.65
N ALA A 294 14.32 -8.48 7.82
CA ALA A 294 13.53 -8.87 8.97
C ALA A 294 12.07 -8.37 8.83
N LYS A 295 11.16 -9.01 9.55
CA LYS A 295 9.81 -8.49 9.76
C LYS A 295 9.86 -7.13 10.45
N GLU A 296 8.86 -6.30 10.22
CA GLU A 296 8.74 -4.95 10.78
C GLU A 296 9.85 -3.97 10.34
N LYS A 297 10.40 -4.18 9.16
CA LYS A 297 11.35 -3.27 8.53
C LYS A 297 10.73 -2.49 7.38
N ASN A 298 11.18 -1.26 7.23
CA ASN A 298 10.81 -0.40 6.11
C ASN A 298 11.66 -0.78 4.89
N VAL A 299 11.04 -0.66 3.73
CA VAL A 299 11.65 -1.00 2.44
C VAL A 299 11.36 0.13 1.44
N ALA A 300 12.42 0.67 0.86
CA ALA A 300 12.39 1.51 -0.31
C ALA A 300 13.23 0.84 -1.40
N LYS A 301 12.58 0.09 -2.30
CA LYS A 301 13.25 -0.78 -3.27
C LYS A 301 12.94 -0.38 -4.69
N LEU A 302 14.00 -0.24 -5.49
CA LEU A 302 13.89 -0.11 -6.94
C LEU A 302 13.85 -1.50 -7.59
N MET A 303 12.81 -1.74 -8.38
CA MET A 303 12.64 -2.92 -9.24
C MET A 303 12.77 -2.51 -10.70
N MET A 304 13.45 -3.36 -11.49
CA MET A 304 13.74 -3.13 -12.90
C MET A 304 13.23 -4.30 -13.76
#